data_852fe6fc47dd53cf218528e11fa9b891
#
_entry.id   852fe6fc47dd53cf218528e11fa9b891
#
_cell.length_a   1.000
_cell.length_b   1.000
_cell.length_c   1.000
_cell.angle_alpha   90.00
_cell.angle_beta   90.00
_cell.angle_gamma   90.00
#
_symmetry.space_group_name_H-M   'P 1'
#
loop_
_entity.id
_entity.type
_entity.pdbx_description
1 polymer ?
#
loop_
_entity_poly.entity_id
_entity_poly.type
_entity_poly.pdbx_seq_one_letter_code
_entity_poly.pdbx_strand_id
1 'polypeptide(L)'
;MGNDSISKTFGVALALCVVCAVVVSSAAVILRPTQEINKLLDLKTNILASAGLLQEGISIETQFEQISTRVVDLDTGRFTDTVDAATYDQRKASKDPAMSVALDPKQDPAKIKRRANYATVYLVEGEQGIEKIILPVKGYGLWSTLYGFLALEADLQTVAGIGFYEHTETPGLGGEVDNPKWKAGWIGKQAYNQGEVVINVLKGKADMSRAGSESQIDGLAGATLTTRGVDNLVRYWLGDEGFRPLINYLKAGEA
;
A
#
# COMPACT_ATOMS: atom_id res chain seq x y z
N MET A 1 12.44 53.74 -25.73
CA MET A 1 12.95 52.79 -24.71
C MET A 1 12.09 53.02 -23.47
N GLY A 2 11.21 52.11 -23.12
CA GLY A 2 10.29 52.25 -22.01
C GLY A 2 11.05 52.31 -20.68
N ASN A 3 10.75 53.30 -19.86
CA ASN A 3 11.23 53.41 -18.49
C ASN A 3 10.62 52.31 -17.64
N ASP A 4 11.25 51.14 -17.64
CA ASP A 4 10.93 50.06 -16.70
C ASP A 4 11.52 50.43 -15.33
N SER A 5 10.74 51.18 -14.54
CA SER A 5 11.16 51.48 -13.17
C SER A 5 11.06 50.21 -12.33
N ILE A 6 12.06 49.96 -11.49
CA ILE A 6 12.11 48.84 -10.56
C ILE A 6 10.79 48.71 -9.78
N SER A 7 10.23 49.81 -9.32
CA SER A 7 8.94 49.88 -8.62
C SER A 7 7.76 49.34 -9.45
N LYS A 8 7.70 49.64 -10.75
CA LYS A 8 6.68 49.10 -11.66
C LYS A 8 6.80 47.62 -11.86
N THR A 9 8.05 47.11 -12.01
CA THR A 9 8.33 45.68 -12.15
C THR A 9 7.90 44.93 -10.92
N PHE A 10 8.26 45.41 -9.72
CA PHE A 10 7.82 44.78 -8.46
C PHE A 10 6.29 44.85 -8.29
N GLY A 11 5.66 45.95 -8.64
CA GLY A 11 4.21 46.09 -8.57
C GLY A 11 3.47 45.11 -9.48
N VAL A 12 3.93 44.94 -10.71
CA VAL A 12 3.35 43.99 -11.67
C VAL A 12 3.59 42.55 -11.20
N ALA A 13 4.81 42.20 -10.75
CA ALA A 13 5.11 40.88 -10.25
C ALA A 13 4.25 40.53 -9.03
N LEU A 14 4.11 41.44 -8.07
CA LEU A 14 3.28 41.22 -6.89
C LEU A 14 1.80 41.01 -7.27
N ALA A 15 1.27 41.89 -8.15
CA ALA A 15 -0.12 41.76 -8.62
C ALA A 15 -0.36 40.41 -9.31
N LEU A 16 0.58 39.98 -10.19
CA LEU A 16 0.50 38.68 -10.85
C LEU A 16 0.50 37.53 -9.84
N CYS A 17 1.43 37.56 -8.86
CA CYS A 17 1.49 36.55 -7.82
C CYS A 17 0.20 36.46 -7.00
N VAL A 18 -0.40 37.61 -6.62
CA VAL A 18 -1.67 37.65 -5.89
C VAL A 18 -2.79 37.03 -6.73
N VAL A 19 -2.93 37.45 -8.00
CA VAL A 19 -3.97 36.91 -8.89
C VAL A 19 -3.80 35.40 -9.06
N CYS A 20 -2.59 34.91 -9.36
CA CYS A 20 -2.33 33.51 -9.49
C CYS A 20 -2.61 32.72 -8.18
N ALA A 21 -2.22 33.29 -7.03
CA ALA A 21 -2.47 32.65 -5.72
C ALA A 21 -3.98 32.54 -5.43
N VAL A 22 -4.75 33.58 -5.72
CA VAL A 22 -6.23 33.56 -5.55
C VAL A 22 -6.86 32.51 -6.45
N VAL A 23 -6.49 32.47 -7.74
CA VAL A 23 -7.03 31.47 -8.69
C VAL A 23 -6.71 30.04 -8.26
N VAL A 24 -5.44 29.74 -7.96
CA VAL A 24 -5.00 28.41 -7.56
C VAL A 24 -5.63 27.98 -6.23
N SER A 25 -5.66 28.89 -5.23
CA SER A 25 -6.26 28.58 -3.93
C SER A 25 -7.77 28.35 -4.04
N SER A 26 -8.47 29.16 -4.84
CA SER A 26 -9.92 28.97 -5.07
C SER A 26 -10.20 27.64 -5.75
N ALA A 27 -9.45 27.30 -6.80
CA ALA A 27 -9.57 26.01 -7.47
C ALA A 27 -9.29 24.84 -6.52
N ALA A 28 -8.24 24.93 -5.69
CA ALA A 28 -7.88 23.90 -4.73
C ALA A 28 -8.99 23.67 -3.68
N VAL A 29 -9.58 24.74 -3.15
CA VAL A 29 -10.68 24.66 -2.17
C VAL A 29 -11.93 24.05 -2.79
N ILE A 30 -12.32 24.50 -3.99
CA ILE A 30 -13.52 24.02 -4.70
C ILE A 30 -13.39 22.53 -5.07
N LEU A 31 -12.21 22.10 -5.51
CA LEU A 31 -11.98 20.73 -5.97
C LEU A 31 -11.70 19.73 -4.83
N ARG A 32 -11.37 20.22 -3.64
CA ARG A 32 -10.99 19.35 -2.50
C ARG A 32 -12.01 18.27 -2.16
N PRO A 33 -13.34 18.54 -2.04
CA PRO A 33 -14.31 17.49 -1.74
C PRO A 33 -14.33 16.38 -2.80
N THR A 34 -14.29 16.77 -4.08
CA THR A 34 -14.25 15.79 -5.18
C THR A 34 -12.97 14.97 -5.18
N GLN A 35 -11.83 15.59 -4.85
CA GLN A 35 -10.56 14.87 -4.72
C GLN A 35 -10.57 13.87 -3.56
N GLU A 36 -11.19 14.21 -2.43
CA GLU A 36 -11.33 13.29 -1.28
C GLU A 36 -12.20 12.08 -1.63
N ILE A 37 -13.33 12.29 -2.33
CA ILE A 37 -14.19 11.22 -2.84
C ILE A 37 -13.42 10.33 -3.82
N ASN A 38 -12.73 10.92 -4.79
CA ASN A 38 -11.98 10.17 -5.79
C ASN A 38 -10.84 9.35 -5.16
N LYS A 39 -10.15 9.88 -4.15
CA LYS A 39 -9.12 9.15 -3.40
C LYS A 39 -9.68 7.95 -2.67
N LEU A 40 -10.85 8.08 -2.05
CA LEU A 40 -11.51 6.97 -1.38
C LEU A 40 -11.95 5.89 -2.37
N LEU A 41 -12.50 6.32 -3.52
CA LEU A 41 -12.90 5.41 -4.59
C LEU A 41 -11.69 4.66 -5.17
N ASP A 42 -10.60 5.37 -5.41
CA ASP A 42 -9.34 4.79 -5.89
C ASP A 42 -8.77 3.77 -4.88
N LEU A 43 -8.78 4.10 -3.59
CA LEU A 43 -8.37 3.19 -2.53
C LEU A 43 -9.20 1.90 -2.54
N LYS A 44 -10.53 2.01 -2.57
CA LYS A 44 -11.45 0.85 -2.64
C LYS A 44 -11.21 0.03 -3.90
N THR A 45 -11.02 0.68 -5.05
CA THR A 45 -10.69 0.02 -6.32
C THR A 45 -9.42 -0.79 -6.21
N ASN A 46 -8.37 -0.24 -5.61
CA ASN A 46 -7.09 -0.94 -5.43
C ASN A 46 -7.17 -2.10 -4.41
N ILE A 47 -8.01 -1.99 -3.37
CA ILE A 47 -8.28 -3.09 -2.44
C ILE A 47 -8.95 -4.25 -3.21
N LEU A 48 -10.02 -3.98 -3.95
CA LEU A 48 -10.72 -4.98 -4.76
C LEU A 48 -9.80 -5.61 -5.83
N ALA A 49 -9.03 -4.78 -6.53
CA ALA A 49 -8.10 -5.25 -7.56
C ALA A 49 -7.00 -6.16 -7.00
N SER A 50 -6.43 -5.82 -5.83
CA SER A 50 -5.40 -6.64 -5.19
C SER A 50 -5.93 -8.00 -4.71
N ALA A 51 -7.23 -8.07 -4.39
CA ALA A 51 -7.91 -9.32 -4.02
C ALA A 51 -8.43 -10.11 -5.23
N GLY A 52 -8.31 -9.57 -6.46
CA GLY A 52 -8.87 -10.18 -7.67
C GLY A 52 -10.40 -10.13 -7.72
N LEU A 53 -11.02 -9.18 -7.03
CA LEU A 53 -12.48 -9.05 -6.90
C LEU A 53 -13.06 -7.95 -7.78
N LEU A 54 -12.22 -7.17 -8.45
CA LEU A 54 -12.68 -6.06 -9.29
C LEU A 54 -13.42 -6.60 -10.53
N GLN A 55 -14.68 -6.21 -10.69
CA GLN A 55 -15.55 -6.59 -11.80
C GLN A 55 -15.96 -5.36 -12.59
N GLU A 56 -15.94 -5.48 -13.93
CA GLU A 56 -16.42 -4.44 -14.82
C GLU A 56 -17.95 -4.33 -14.81
N GLY A 57 -18.46 -3.11 -14.90
CA GLY A 57 -19.90 -2.83 -14.98
C GLY A 57 -20.66 -2.82 -13.64
N ILE A 58 -20.01 -3.12 -12.53
CA ILE A 58 -20.58 -3.01 -11.18
C ILE A 58 -19.92 -1.84 -10.45
N SER A 59 -20.70 -1.05 -9.70
CA SER A 59 -20.13 0.08 -8.95
C SER A 59 -19.13 -0.40 -7.89
N ILE A 60 -18.09 0.38 -7.63
CA ILE A 60 -17.07 0.05 -6.63
C ILE A 60 -17.69 -0.05 -5.22
N GLU A 61 -18.65 0.82 -4.92
CA GLU A 61 -19.36 0.82 -3.65
C GLU A 61 -20.08 -0.52 -3.42
N THR A 62 -20.81 -1.01 -4.43
CA THR A 62 -21.52 -2.30 -4.36
C THR A 62 -20.56 -3.46 -4.20
N GLN A 63 -19.45 -3.46 -4.95
CA GLN A 63 -18.44 -4.50 -4.82
C GLN A 63 -17.76 -4.48 -3.45
N PHE A 64 -17.63 -3.30 -2.84
CA PHE A 64 -16.97 -3.12 -1.55
C PHE A 64 -17.84 -3.56 -0.37
N GLU A 65 -19.16 -3.71 -0.53
CA GLU A 65 -20.08 -4.19 0.52
C GLU A 65 -19.74 -5.59 1.05
N GLN A 66 -19.10 -6.42 0.23
CA GLN A 66 -18.61 -7.75 0.64
C GLN A 66 -17.34 -7.71 1.48
N ILE A 67 -16.73 -6.53 1.66
CA ILE A 67 -15.46 -6.37 2.38
C ILE A 67 -15.73 -5.87 3.80
N SER A 68 -15.37 -6.68 4.77
CA SER A 68 -15.34 -6.31 6.18
C SER A 68 -14.04 -5.59 6.50
N THR A 69 -14.15 -4.41 7.12
CA THR A 69 -12.99 -3.61 7.55
C THR A 69 -12.77 -3.81 9.04
N ARG A 70 -11.57 -4.26 9.41
CA ARG A 70 -11.18 -4.49 10.82
C ARG A 70 -9.90 -3.74 11.14
N VAL A 71 -9.72 -3.42 12.41
CA VAL A 71 -8.46 -2.89 12.94
C VAL A 71 -7.74 -3.99 13.69
N VAL A 72 -6.45 -4.10 13.44
CA VAL A 72 -5.56 -5.03 14.15
C VAL A 72 -4.54 -4.24 14.96
N ASP A 73 -4.29 -4.66 16.19
CA ASP A 73 -3.15 -4.27 16.99
C ASP A 73 -1.93 -5.06 16.50
N LEU A 74 -0.93 -4.36 15.96
CA LEU A 74 0.24 -4.99 15.34
C LEU A 74 1.21 -5.63 16.34
N ASP A 75 1.13 -5.28 17.62
CA ASP A 75 1.97 -5.88 18.65
C ASP A 75 1.41 -7.23 19.11
N THR A 76 0.08 -7.34 19.17
CA THR A 76 -0.59 -8.57 19.64
C THR A 76 -1.10 -9.46 18.52
N GLY A 77 -1.26 -8.91 17.31
CA GLY A 77 -1.88 -9.57 16.17
C GLY A 77 -3.39 -9.78 16.32
N ARG A 78 -4.04 -9.16 17.29
CA ARG A 78 -5.48 -9.33 17.56
C ARG A 78 -6.30 -8.19 17.01
N PHE A 79 -7.53 -8.49 16.61
CA PHE A 79 -8.50 -7.45 16.28
C PHE A 79 -8.81 -6.60 17.51
N THR A 80 -9.05 -5.32 17.29
CA THR A 80 -9.30 -4.35 18.37
C THR A 80 -10.29 -3.28 17.94
N ASP A 81 -11.12 -2.83 18.87
CA ASP A 81 -12.01 -1.69 18.72
C ASP A 81 -11.46 -0.42 19.43
N THR A 82 -10.16 -0.44 19.80
CA THR A 82 -9.49 0.71 20.46
C THR A 82 -9.54 1.97 19.60
N VAL A 83 -9.55 1.82 18.28
CA VAL A 83 -9.74 2.89 17.31
C VAL A 83 -10.86 2.49 16.35
N ASP A 84 -11.66 3.47 15.94
CA ASP A 84 -12.78 3.25 15.02
C ASP A 84 -12.24 3.00 13.58
N ALA A 85 -12.54 1.82 13.04
CA ALA A 85 -12.11 1.41 11.70
C ALA A 85 -12.56 2.35 10.58
N ALA A 86 -13.70 3.05 10.75
CA ALA A 86 -14.24 3.96 9.74
C ALA A 86 -13.49 5.29 9.66
N THR A 87 -12.88 5.71 10.77
CA THR A 87 -12.21 7.02 10.88
C THR A 87 -10.69 6.93 11.06
N TYR A 88 -10.18 5.74 11.35
CA TYR A 88 -8.75 5.53 11.58
C TYR A 88 -7.92 5.71 10.31
N ASP A 89 -6.95 6.64 10.37
CA ASP A 89 -5.99 6.88 9.30
C ASP A 89 -4.60 6.38 9.73
N GLN A 90 -4.25 5.16 9.30
CA GLN A 90 -2.96 4.54 9.59
C GLN A 90 -1.76 5.39 9.12
N ARG A 91 -1.90 6.16 8.04
CA ARG A 91 -0.83 7.03 7.53
C ARG A 91 -0.58 8.22 8.44
N LYS A 92 -1.65 8.83 9.01
CA LYS A 92 -1.51 9.88 10.02
C LYS A 92 -0.97 9.31 11.32
N ALA A 93 -1.53 8.19 11.79
CA ALA A 93 -1.06 7.51 13.00
C ALA A 93 0.43 7.17 12.93
N SER A 94 0.94 6.73 11.78
CA SER A 94 2.37 6.42 11.61
C SER A 94 3.30 7.64 11.74
N LYS A 95 2.77 8.87 11.71
CA LYS A 95 3.54 10.11 11.91
C LYS A 95 3.43 10.65 13.33
N ASP A 96 2.46 10.17 14.10
CA ASP A 96 2.22 10.58 15.47
C ASP A 96 3.03 9.68 16.43
N PRO A 97 3.95 10.23 17.24
CA PRO A 97 4.72 9.46 18.23
C PRO A 97 3.85 8.73 19.26
N ALA A 98 2.64 9.23 19.56
CA ALA A 98 1.73 8.59 20.51
C ALA A 98 1.01 7.36 19.91
N MET A 99 0.93 7.28 18.56
CA MET A 99 0.20 6.25 17.83
C MET A 99 1.12 5.33 17.03
N SER A 100 2.44 5.44 17.21
CA SER A 100 3.42 4.69 16.41
C SER A 100 4.73 4.47 17.16
N VAL A 101 5.40 3.40 16.79
CA VAL A 101 6.75 3.04 17.30
C VAL A 101 7.80 3.47 16.27
N ALA A 102 8.88 4.10 16.75
CA ALA A 102 10.05 4.37 15.93
C ALA A 102 10.86 3.08 15.74
N LEU A 103 11.23 2.78 14.51
CA LEU A 103 12.00 1.59 14.20
C LEU A 103 13.50 1.87 14.20
N ASP A 104 14.28 0.91 14.70
CA ASP A 104 15.73 0.94 14.52
C ASP A 104 16.04 0.81 13.02
N PRO A 105 16.86 1.70 12.43
CA PRO A 105 17.23 1.61 11.01
C PRO A 105 17.84 0.26 10.60
N LYS A 106 18.41 -0.50 11.53
CA LYS A 106 18.95 -1.84 11.28
C LYS A 106 17.86 -2.91 11.17
N GLN A 107 16.70 -2.66 11.77
CA GLN A 107 15.53 -3.55 11.79
C GLN A 107 14.41 -3.07 10.86
N ASP A 108 14.66 -2.00 10.09
CA ASP A 108 13.72 -1.40 9.14
C ASP A 108 14.20 -1.56 7.68
N PRO A 109 14.18 -2.77 7.13
CA PRO A 109 14.58 -3.00 5.73
C PRO A 109 13.65 -2.28 4.75
N ALA A 110 12.39 -2.08 5.10
CA ALA A 110 11.39 -1.38 4.31
C ALA A 110 11.53 0.16 4.37
N LYS A 111 12.39 0.70 5.24
CA LYS A 111 12.64 2.14 5.44
C LYS A 111 11.38 2.94 5.72
N ILE A 112 10.45 2.37 6.50
CA ILE A 112 9.21 3.04 6.91
C ILE A 112 9.39 3.98 8.08
N LYS A 113 10.53 3.90 8.78
CA LYS A 113 10.97 4.74 9.92
C LYS A 113 10.10 4.63 11.17
N ARG A 114 8.79 4.57 11.01
CA ARG A 114 7.81 4.42 12.09
C ARG A 114 6.69 3.49 11.65
N ARG A 115 6.34 2.53 12.52
CA ARG A 115 5.21 1.63 12.37
C ARG A 115 4.06 2.14 13.24
N ALA A 116 2.87 2.32 12.68
CA ALA A 116 1.68 2.61 13.48
C ALA A 116 1.40 1.42 14.42
N ASN A 117 0.82 1.68 15.59
CA ASN A 117 0.46 0.63 16.54
C ASN A 117 -0.67 -0.24 16.00
N TYR A 118 -1.57 0.35 15.20
CA TYR A 118 -2.71 -0.33 14.61
C TYR A 118 -2.65 -0.29 13.09
N ALA A 119 -3.24 -1.29 12.44
CA ALA A 119 -3.42 -1.32 10.99
C ALA A 119 -4.87 -1.65 10.63
N THR A 120 -5.36 -1.03 9.55
CA THR A 120 -6.67 -1.39 8.98
C THR A 120 -6.46 -2.53 8.01
N VAL A 121 -7.10 -3.68 8.24
CA VAL A 121 -7.10 -4.83 7.34
C VAL A 121 -8.50 -5.03 6.76
N TYR A 122 -8.57 -5.67 5.60
CA TYR A 122 -9.82 -5.90 4.90
C TYR A 122 -10.01 -7.40 4.70
N LEU A 123 -11.20 -7.88 5.04
CA LEU A 123 -11.54 -9.30 4.99
C LEU A 123 -12.65 -9.52 3.97
N VAL A 124 -12.52 -10.56 3.18
CA VAL A 124 -13.59 -11.14 2.41
C VAL A 124 -14.06 -12.36 3.18
N GLU A 125 -15.30 -12.31 3.66
CA GLU A 125 -15.88 -13.35 4.50
C GLU A 125 -16.91 -14.14 3.70
N GLY A 126 -16.84 -15.46 3.73
CA GLY A 126 -17.78 -16.39 3.12
C GLY A 126 -18.47 -17.26 4.16
N GLU A 127 -19.24 -18.25 3.71
CA GLU A 127 -19.98 -19.17 4.59
C GLU A 127 -19.08 -20.01 5.51
N GLN A 128 -17.83 -20.22 5.12
CA GLN A 128 -16.85 -21.06 5.85
C GLN A 128 -15.80 -20.24 6.62
N GLY A 129 -15.97 -18.91 6.71
CA GLY A 129 -15.03 -18.00 7.35
C GLY A 129 -14.32 -17.07 6.36
N ILE A 130 -13.09 -16.70 6.67
CA ILE A 130 -12.31 -15.77 5.84
C ILE A 130 -11.89 -16.45 4.54
N GLU A 131 -12.33 -15.90 3.41
CA GLU A 131 -11.92 -16.34 2.07
C GLU A 131 -10.65 -15.62 1.60
N LYS A 132 -10.50 -14.33 1.93
CA LYS A 132 -9.29 -13.55 1.63
C LYS A 132 -9.03 -12.52 2.72
N ILE A 133 -7.75 -12.22 2.93
CA ILE A 133 -7.33 -11.10 3.75
C ILE A 133 -6.47 -10.14 2.91
N ILE A 134 -6.76 -8.85 2.99
CA ILE A 134 -6.06 -7.81 2.26
C ILE A 134 -5.33 -6.92 3.28
N LEU A 135 -4.03 -6.90 3.19
CA LEU A 135 -3.09 -6.29 4.13
C LEU A 135 -2.50 -5.01 3.53
N PRO A 136 -2.59 -3.85 4.18
CA PRO A 136 -1.92 -2.65 3.73
C PRO A 136 -0.41 -2.79 3.91
N VAL A 137 0.32 -2.52 2.85
CA VAL A 137 1.79 -2.58 2.86
C VAL A 137 2.37 -1.24 2.42
N LYS A 138 3.48 -0.84 3.01
CA LYS A 138 4.24 0.34 2.61
C LYS A 138 5.73 0.12 2.78
N GLY A 139 6.53 0.78 1.95
CA GLY A 139 7.99 0.75 2.07
C GLY A 139 8.63 1.65 1.03
N TYR A 140 9.90 1.96 1.21
CA TYR A 140 10.62 2.87 0.33
C TYR A 140 11.14 2.10 -0.90
N GLY A 141 10.76 2.57 -2.07
CA GLY A 141 11.29 2.11 -3.35
C GLY A 141 12.67 2.69 -3.65
N LEU A 142 12.78 3.40 -4.76
CA LEU A 142 13.97 4.18 -5.11
C LEU A 142 13.74 5.67 -4.88
N TRP A 143 12.62 6.22 -5.35
CA TRP A 143 12.32 7.65 -5.32
C TRP A 143 11.31 8.04 -4.24
N SER A 144 10.41 7.12 -3.90
CA SER A 144 9.32 7.40 -2.97
C SER A 144 8.95 6.20 -2.12
N THR A 145 8.06 6.44 -1.15
CA THR A 145 7.34 5.36 -0.49
C THR A 145 6.29 4.81 -1.44
N LEU A 146 6.31 3.49 -1.65
CA LEU A 146 5.21 2.76 -2.27
C LEU A 146 4.17 2.46 -1.20
N TYR A 147 2.91 2.72 -1.51
CA TYR A 147 1.75 2.32 -0.69
C TYR A 147 0.90 1.37 -1.50
N GLY A 148 0.55 0.24 -0.92
CA GLY A 148 -0.20 -0.79 -1.63
C GLY A 148 -0.91 -1.75 -0.71
N PHE A 149 -1.44 -2.81 -1.32
CA PHE A 149 -2.12 -3.91 -0.66
C PHE A 149 -1.55 -5.23 -1.14
N LEU A 150 -1.38 -6.16 -0.23
CA LEU A 150 -1.08 -7.57 -0.49
C LEU A 150 -2.27 -8.38 -0.02
N ALA A 151 -2.85 -9.18 -0.91
CA ALA A 151 -3.95 -10.08 -0.55
C ALA A 151 -3.46 -11.53 -0.45
N LEU A 152 -3.94 -12.24 0.57
CA LEU A 152 -3.74 -13.67 0.75
C LEU A 152 -5.07 -14.41 0.63
N GLU A 153 -5.02 -15.64 0.12
CA GLU A 153 -6.18 -16.55 0.04
C GLU A 153 -6.58 -17.08 1.43
N ALA A 154 -7.65 -17.85 1.51
CA ALA A 154 -8.19 -18.45 2.73
C ALA A 154 -7.18 -19.26 3.55
N ASP A 155 -6.16 -19.82 2.91
CA ASP A 155 -5.08 -20.57 3.58
C ASP A 155 -4.09 -19.67 4.34
N LEU A 156 -4.21 -18.34 4.18
CA LEU A 156 -3.34 -17.31 4.77
C LEU A 156 -1.85 -17.49 4.43
N GLN A 157 -1.58 -18.15 3.29
CA GLN A 157 -0.22 -18.46 2.81
C GLN A 157 -0.05 -18.14 1.33
N THR A 158 -1.08 -18.42 0.53
CA THR A 158 -1.05 -18.19 -0.91
C THR A 158 -1.41 -16.75 -1.23
N VAL A 159 -0.62 -16.11 -2.07
CA VAL A 159 -0.89 -14.74 -2.51
C VAL A 159 -2.05 -14.73 -3.50
N ALA A 160 -3.11 -13.99 -3.19
CA ALA A 160 -4.23 -13.71 -4.09
C ALA A 160 -3.88 -12.60 -5.09
N GLY A 161 -3.06 -11.63 -4.67
CA GLY A 161 -2.57 -10.56 -5.53
C GLY A 161 -1.87 -9.45 -4.76
N ILE A 162 -1.33 -8.49 -5.52
CA ILE A 162 -0.67 -7.29 -5.01
C ILE A 162 -1.05 -6.09 -5.87
N GLY A 163 -1.14 -4.91 -5.26
CA GLY A 163 -1.34 -3.65 -5.97
C GLY A 163 -0.73 -2.49 -5.22
N PHE A 164 -0.22 -1.50 -5.97
CA PHE A 164 0.24 -0.23 -5.43
C PHE A 164 -0.67 0.88 -5.91
N TYR A 165 -1.14 1.73 -5.02
CA TYR A 165 -2.06 2.83 -5.34
C TYR A 165 -1.40 4.20 -5.27
N GLU A 166 -0.20 4.30 -4.70
CA GLU A 166 0.53 5.56 -4.62
C GLU A 166 2.04 5.32 -4.62
N HIS A 167 2.72 5.89 -5.58
CA HIS A 167 4.19 6.00 -5.66
C HIS A 167 4.58 7.05 -6.70
N THR A 168 5.87 7.42 -6.73
CA THR A 168 6.47 8.31 -7.73
C THR A 168 7.70 7.68 -8.38
N GLU A 169 7.67 6.36 -8.54
CA GLU A 169 8.73 5.63 -9.24
C GLU A 169 8.72 5.99 -10.74
N THR A 170 9.86 5.85 -11.39
CA THR A 170 10.02 6.24 -12.80
C THR A 170 9.19 5.33 -13.73
N PRO A 171 8.30 5.90 -14.58
CA PRO A 171 7.57 5.12 -15.59
C PRO A 171 8.52 4.30 -16.50
N GLY A 172 8.12 3.07 -16.83
CA GLY A 172 8.94 2.15 -17.63
C GLY A 172 10.13 1.52 -16.89
N LEU A 173 10.36 1.88 -15.63
CA LEU A 173 11.38 1.34 -14.74
C LEU A 173 10.74 0.86 -13.42
N GLY A 174 10.92 1.61 -12.33
CA GLY A 174 10.30 1.28 -11.05
C GLY A 174 8.78 1.36 -11.07
N GLY A 175 8.19 2.21 -11.92
CA GLY A 175 6.75 2.29 -12.15
C GLY A 175 6.10 1.02 -12.75
N GLU A 176 6.92 0.07 -13.24
CA GLU A 176 6.43 -1.24 -13.68
C GLU A 176 5.84 -2.09 -12.54
N VAL A 177 5.90 -1.63 -11.28
CA VAL A 177 5.12 -2.21 -10.17
C VAL A 177 3.60 -2.18 -10.44
N ASP A 178 3.14 -1.28 -11.33
CA ASP A 178 1.74 -1.18 -11.75
C ASP A 178 1.42 -2.06 -12.97
N ASN A 179 2.42 -2.63 -13.61
CA ASN A 179 2.23 -3.45 -14.80
C ASN A 179 1.37 -4.69 -14.47
N PRO A 180 0.20 -4.88 -15.13
CA PRO A 180 -0.68 -6.01 -14.87
C PRO A 180 -0.01 -7.38 -15.03
N LYS A 181 0.93 -7.51 -15.96
CA LYS A 181 1.68 -8.76 -16.18
C LYS A 181 2.60 -9.07 -15.00
N TRP A 182 3.24 -8.04 -14.45
CA TRP A 182 4.10 -8.22 -13.28
C TRP A 182 3.27 -8.54 -12.03
N LYS A 183 2.15 -7.83 -11.81
CA LYS A 183 1.21 -8.13 -10.72
C LYS A 183 0.63 -9.54 -10.82
N ALA A 184 0.30 -10.00 -12.03
CA ALA A 184 -0.19 -11.37 -12.24
C ALA A 184 0.84 -12.44 -11.85
N GLY A 185 2.15 -12.14 -11.89
CA GLY A 185 3.21 -13.02 -11.45
C GLY A 185 3.22 -13.31 -9.93
N TRP A 186 2.45 -12.58 -9.14
CA TRP A 186 2.29 -12.78 -7.70
C TRP A 186 1.21 -13.78 -7.34
N ILE A 187 0.21 -13.93 -8.19
CA ILE A 187 -0.97 -14.78 -7.95
C ILE A 187 -0.53 -16.24 -7.82
N GLY A 188 -0.98 -16.90 -6.75
CA GLY A 188 -0.67 -18.29 -6.46
C GLY A 188 0.73 -18.53 -5.87
N LYS A 189 1.53 -17.48 -5.64
CA LYS A 189 2.83 -17.61 -4.98
C LYS A 189 2.69 -17.86 -3.49
N GLN A 190 3.62 -18.63 -2.94
CA GLN A 190 3.66 -18.95 -1.51
C GLN A 190 4.36 -17.84 -0.74
N ALA A 191 3.61 -17.18 0.13
CA ALA A 191 4.15 -16.15 1.03
C ALA A 191 4.88 -16.77 2.22
N TYR A 192 4.35 -17.89 2.73
CA TYR A 192 4.88 -18.61 3.88
C TYR A 192 5.15 -20.08 3.56
N ASN A 193 6.17 -20.65 4.21
CA ASN A 193 6.41 -22.09 4.31
C ASN A 193 6.76 -22.42 5.75
N GLN A 194 6.03 -23.35 6.36
CA GLN A 194 6.19 -23.74 7.78
C GLN A 194 6.21 -22.55 8.76
N GLY A 195 5.41 -21.51 8.48
CA GLY A 195 5.32 -20.29 9.29
C GLY A 195 6.40 -19.25 9.01
N GLU A 196 7.41 -19.55 8.20
CA GLU A 196 8.45 -18.61 7.80
C GLU A 196 8.13 -17.91 6.49
N VAL A 197 8.48 -16.63 6.38
CA VAL A 197 8.32 -15.83 5.16
C VAL A 197 9.33 -16.28 4.11
N VAL A 198 8.83 -16.88 3.03
CA VAL A 198 9.67 -17.42 1.95
C VAL A 198 9.57 -16.63 0.65
N ILE A 199 8.50 -15.83 0.49
CA ILE A 199 8.33 -15.02 -0.70
C ILE A 199 9.48 -14.02 -0.87
N ASN A 200 10.00 -13.92 -2.09
CA ASN A 200 11.04 -12.96 -2.41
C ASN A 200 10.93 -12.45 -3.85
N VAL A 201 11.31 -11.19 -4.07
CA VAL A 201 11.38 -10.58 -5.39
C VAL A 201 12.84 -10.61 -5.87
N LEU A 202 13.09 -11.36 -6.92
CA LEU A 202 14.44 -11.59 -7.43
C LEU A 202 14.99 -10.33 -8.15
N LYS A 203 16.30 -10.24 -8.26
CA LYS A 203 16.95 -9.21 -9.10
C LYS A 203 16.67 -9.42 -10.60
N GLY A 204 16.36 -10.65 -11.02
CA GLY A 204 16.12 -11.06 -12.40
C GLY A 204 14.83 -11.85 -12.52
N LYS A 205 14.78 -12.78 -13.46
CA LYS A 205 13.64 -13.68 -13.64
C LYS A 205 13.73 -14.90 -12.74
N ALA A 206 12.59 -15.35 -12.26
CA ALA A 206 12.45 -16.62 -11.58
C ALA A 206 12.60 -17.78 -12.57
N ASP A 207 13.33 -18.82 -12.17
CA ASP A 207 13.44 -20.04 -12.96
C ASP A 207 12.41 -21.05 -12.43
N MET A 208 11.29 -21.15 -13.14
CA MET A 208 10.15 -21.98 -12.74
C MET A 208 10.46 -23.48 -12.73
N SER A 209 11.62 -23.90 -13.24
CA SER A 209 12.07 -25.31 -13.19
C SER A 209 12.78 -25.67 -11.88
N ARG A 210 13.12 -24.68 -11.05
CA ARG A 210 13.84 -24.89 -9.79
C ARG A 210 12.89 -25.02 -8.60
N ALA A 211 13.29 -25.83 -7.63
CA ALA A 211 12.62 -25.90 -6.33
C ALA A 211 12.66 -24.51 -5.66
N GLY A 212 11.56 -24.12 -5.02
CA GLY A 212 11.39 -22.80 -4.39
C GLY A 212 10.89 -21.71 -5.34
N SER A 213 10.67 -22.01 -6.63
CA SER A 213 10.12 -21.04 -7.60
C SER A 213 8.68 -20.63 -7.29
N GLU A 214 7.96 -21.43 -6.52
CA GLU A 214 6.62 -21.14 -6.01
C GLU A 214 6.56 -19.91 -5.10
N SER A 215 7.71 -19.47 -4.57
CA SER A 215 7.83 -18.29 -3.70
C SER A 215 8.62 -17.15 -4.36
N GLN A 216 9.00 -17.28 -5.63
CA GLN A 216 9.85 -16.32 -6.32
C GLN A 216 9.06 -15.47 -7.30
N ILE A 217 9.33 -14.17 -7.26
CA ILE A 217 8.74 -13.15 -8.13
C ILE A 217 9.84 -12.58 -9.03
N ASP A 218 9.50 -12.35 -10.30
CA ASP A 218 10.39 -11.67 -11.23
C ASP A 218 10.71 -10.25 -10.76
N GLY A 219 11.96 -9.86 -10.84
CA GLY A 219 12.37 -8.47 -10.62
C GLY A 219 11.93 -7.55 -11.76
N LEU A 220 11.86 -6.27 -11.45
CA LEU A 220 11.57 -5.23 -12.44
C LEU A 220 12.81 -4.97 -13.30
N ALA A 221 12.67 -5.12 -14.60
CA ALA A 221 13.76 -4.92 -15.54
C ALA A 221 14.30 -3.47 -15.46
N GLY A 222 15.61 -3.31 -15.28
CA GLY A 222 16.23 -1.99 -15.16
C GLY A 222 15.99 -1.24 -13.84
N ALA A 223 15.19 -1.77 -12.90
CA ALA A 223 14.79 -1.10 -11.66
C ALA A 223 15.16 -1.91 -10.40
N THR A 224 16.41 -2.32 -10.28
CA THR A 224 16.90 -3.18 -9.19
C THR A 224 16.66 -2.59 -7.79
N LEU A 225 16.73 -1.27 -7.63
CA LEU A 225 16.53 -0.64 -6.32
C LEU A 225 15.06 -0.64 -5.91
N THR A 226 14.13 -0.35 -6.83
CA THR A 226 12.69 -0.48 -6.59
C THR A 226 12.32 -1.94 -6.33
N THR A 227 12.85 -2.89 -7.12
CA THR A 227 12.69 -4.34 -6.88
C THR A 227 13.06 -4.72 -5.45
N ARG A 228 14.24 -4.30 -4.98
CA ARG A 228 14.68 -4.54 -3.61
C ARG A 228 13.79 -3.86 -2.57
N GLY A 229 13.30 -2.65 -2.87
CA GLY A 229 12.35 -1.94 -2.03
C GLY A 229 11.06 -2.74 -1.84
N VAL A 230 10.51 -3.30 -2.92
CA VAL A 230 9.31 -4.15 -2.88
C VAL A 230 9.59 -5.46 -2.12
N ASP A 231 10.71 -6.12 -2.36
CA ASP A 231 11.10 -7.32 -1.60
C ASP A 231 11.13 -7.03 -0.08
N ASN A 232 11.83 -5.96 0.29
CA ASN A 232 11.98 -5.54 1.67
C ASN A 232 10.63 -5.21 2.34
N LEU A 233 9.76 -4.46 1.65
CA LEU A 233 8.47 -4.08 2.22
C LEU A 233 7.54 -5.29 2.43
N VAL A 234 7.47 -6.20 1.46
CA VAL A 234 6.61 -7.39 1.56
C VAL A 234 7.11 -8.30 2.68
N ARG A 235 8.41 -8.56 2.74
CA ARG A 235 9.00 -9.40 3.80
C ARG A 235 8.86 -8.77 5.19
N TYR A 236 8.99 -7.45 5.31
CA TYR A 236 8.76 -6.74 6.56
C TYR A 236 7.31 -6.91 7.04
N TRP A 237 6.34 -6.61 6.17
CA TRP A 237 4.93 -6.65 6.56
C TRP A 237 4.40 -8.07 6.77
N LEU A 238 4.96 -9.08 6.12
CA LEU A 238 4.66 -10.49 6.40
C LEU A 238 5.46 -11.05 7.59
N GLY A 239 6.46 -10.33 8.11
CA GLY A 239 7.30 -10.73 9.25
C GLY A 239 6.69 -10.42 10.60
N ASP A 240 7.49 -10.66 11.66
CA ASP A 240 7.07 -10.54 13.06
C ASP A 240 6.67 -9.11 13.46
N GLU A 241 7.34 -8.11 12.88
CA GLU A 241 7.04 -6.69 13.09
C GLU A 241 5.80 -6.22 12.31
N GLY A 242 5.26 -7.06 11.42
CA GLY A 242 4.10 -6.78 10.59
C GLY A 242 2.90 -7.66 10.95
N PHE A 243 2.40 -8.39 9.96
CA PHE A 243 1.16 -9.14 10.07
C PHE A 243 1.32 -10.62 10.46
N ARG A 244 2.54 -11.15 10.67
CA ARG A 244 2.72 -12.55 11.11
C ARG A 244 1.95 -12.86 12.41
N PRO A 245 1.92 -11.99 13.45
CA PRO A 245 1.12 -12.25 14.64
C PRO A 245 -0.37 -12.42 14.32
N LEU A 246 -0.94 -11.57 13.45
CA LEU A 246 -2.33 -11.69 13.00
C LEU A 246 -2.56 -13.00 12.23
N ILE A 247 -1.69 -13.33 11.28
CA ILE A 247 -1.79 -14.56 10.49
C ILE A 247 -1.77 -15.81 11.40
N ASN A 248 -0.92 -15.82 12.39
CA ASN A 248 -0.85 -16.92 13.37
C ASN A 248 -2.12 -17.00 14.23
N TYR A 249 -2.64 -15.85 14.67
CA TYR A 249 -3.88 -15.75 15.43
C TYR A 249 -5.07 -16.30 14.63
N LEU A 250 -5.20 -15.89 13.36
CA LEU A 250 -6.26 -16.38 12.47
C LEU A 250 -6.14 -17.90 12.20
N LYS A 251 -4.92 -18.39 11.98
CA LYS A 251 -4.68 -19.85 11.78
C LYS A 251 -4.99 -20.69 13.00
N ALA A 252 -4.87 -20.12 14.20
CA ALA A 252 -5.26 -20.79 15.44
C ALA A 252 -6.77 -20.90 15.65
N GLY A 253 -7.58 -20.22 14.81
CA GLY A 253 -9.05 -20.17 14.94
C GLY A 253 -9.53 -19.38 16.15
N GLU A 254 -8.72 -18.41 16.61
CA GLU A 254 -9.02 -17.56 17.79
C GLU A 254 -9.71 -16.24 17.40
N ALA A 255 -10.08 -16.04 16.12
CA ALA A 255 -10.67 -14.81 15.58
C ALA A 255 -12.20 -14.79 15.71
#